data_b40987c863537064d4b480d84366bc1a
#
_entry.id   b40987c863537064d4b480d84366bc1a
#
_cell.length_a   1.000
_cell.length_b   1.000
_cell.length_c   1.000
_cell.angle_alpha   90.00
_cell.angle_beta   90.00
_cell.angle_gamma   90.00
#
_symmetry.space_group_name_H-M   'P 1'
#
loop_
_entity.id
_entity.type
_entity.pdbx_description
1 polymer ?
#
loop_
_entity_poly.entity_id
_entity_poly.type
_entity_poly.pdbx_seq_one_letter_code
_entity_poly.pdbx_strand_id
1 'polypeptide(L)'
;RNRQTNIFRNALRLRGVLKWGVTGTPIQNRLGDFYALCRILSLPCDLARKSEFMLRRTKDSVGLKLPAVSYIEVDVMWKTEKEEEFATEIHGHANILTPNKKNVDRIIRDMSLLSWNMLVLLLRARQVCVYPKMLKSILDGNIDETFLDMVSCSKIESVLKQVSTQNGNSKLLFCHFRSEIDILA
;
A
#
# COMPACT_ATOMS: atom_id res chain seq x y z
N ARG A 1 4.49 -15.14 -9.69
CA ARG A 1 4.32 -14.08 -10.69
C ARG A 1 5.65 -13.54 -11.19
N ASN A 2 6.57 -13.19 -10.31
CA ASN A 2 7.91 -12.77 -10.74
C ASN A 2 8.75 -13.99 -11.14
N ARG A 3 9.11 -14.06 -12.43
CA ARG A 3 9.85 -15.19 -13.02
C ARG A 3 11.28 -15.35 -12.50
N GLN A 4 11.84 -14.32 -11.89
CA GLN A 4 13.20 -14.33 -11.35
C GLN A 4 13.28 -14.88 -9.93
N THR A 5 12.14 -15.11 -9.26
CA THR A 5 12.13 -15.59 -7.87
C THR A 5 12.31 -17.12 -7.77
N ASN A 6 12.91 -17.56 -6.67
CA ASN A 6 13.00 -18.97 -6.33
C ASN A 6 11.62 -19.63 -6.18
N ILE A 7 10.62 -18.87 -5.69
CA ILE A 7 9.23 -19.34 -5.59
C ILE A 7 8.70 -19.75 -6.95
N PHE A 8 8.91 -18.92 -7.99
CA PHE A 8 8.48 -19.26 -9.35
C PHE A 8 9.20 -20.49 -9.88
N ARG A 9 10.52 -20.58 -9.70
CA ARG A 9 11.33 -21.74 -10.15
C ARG A 9 10.88 -23.02 -9.45
N ASN A 10 10.61 -22.97 -8.16
CA ASN A 10 10.12 -24.11 -7.40
C ASN A 10 8.71 -24.52 -7.83
N ALA A 11 7.81 -23.55 -8.05
CA ALA A 11 6.46 -23.83 -8.55
C ALA A 11 6.47 -24.53 -9.92
N LEU A 12 7.40 -24.18 -10.80
CA LEU A 12 7.56 -24.87 -12.10
C LEU A 12 7.96 -26.34 -11.97
N ARG A 13 8.65 -26.71 -10.89
CA ARG A 13 9.10 -28.09 -10.64
C ARG A 13 8.01 -29.00 -10.08
N LEU A 14 6.89 -28.42 -9.62
CA LEU A 14 5.78 -29.21 -9.10
C LEU A 14 5.20 -30.09 -10.22
N ARG A 15 5.18 -31.37 -9.96
CA ARG A 15 4.58 -32.37 -10.85
C ARG A 15 3.20 -32.73 -10.32
N GLY A 16 2.23 -32.86 -11.18
CA GLY A 16 0.87 -33.24 -10.85
C GLY A 16 0.09 -33.58 -12.11
N VAL A 17 -0.81 -34.53 -12.00
CA VAL A 17 -1.73 -34.91 -13.09
C VAL A 17 -2.66 -33.74 -13.42
N LEU A 18 -3.13 -33.05 -12.38
CA LEU A 18 -3.96 -31.86 -12.50
C LEU A 18 -3.32 -30.72 -11.70
N LYS A 19 -3.34 -29.51 -12.26
CA LYS A 19 -2.84 -28.31 -11.62
C LYS A 19 -3.92 -27.23 -11.66
N TRP A 20 -4.24 -26.68 -10.50
CA TRP A 20 -5.21 -25.60 -10.35
C TRP A 20 -4.53 -24.36 -9.78
N GLY A 21 -4.81 -23.21 -10.36
CA GLY A 21 -4.38 -21.91 -9.84
C GLY A 21 -5.58 -21.12 -9.35
N VAL A 22 -5.56 -20.71 -8.07
CA VAL A 22 -6.59 -19.85 -7.49
C VAL A 22 -5.97 -18.47 -7.19
N THR A 23 -6.58 -17.43 -7.76
CA THR A 23 -6.11 -16.05 -7.54
C THR A 23 -7.23 -15.07 -7.84
N GLY A 24 -7.37 -14.04 -7.00
CA GLY A 24 -8.27 -12.90 -7.27
C GLY A 24 -7.72 -11.92 -8.33
N THR A 25 -6.41 -11.94 -8.58
CA THR A 25 -5.72 -11.00 -9.47
C THR A 25 -4.70 -11.73 -10.35
N PRO A 26 -5.12 -12.37 -11.45
CA PRO A 26 -4.20 -13.09 -12.34
C PRO A 26 -3.16 -12.16 -12.99
N ILE A 27 -3.53 -10.90 -13.22
CA ILE A 27 -2.64 -9.82 -13.65
C ILE A 27 -2.64 -8.79 -12.53
N GLN A 28 -1.51 -8.54 -11.91
CA GLN A 28 -1.36 -7.54 -10.85
C GLN A 28 -0.73 -6.24 -11.38
N ASN A 29 0.44 -6.36 -12.02
CA ASN A 29 1.17 -5.20 -12.51
C ASN A 29 1.35 -5.22 -14.03
N ARG A 30 1.49 -6.40 -14.63
CA ARG A 30 1.79 -6.56 -16.07
C ARG A 30 1.34 -7.91 -16.61
N LEU A 31 1.13 -7.97 -17.92
CA LEU A 31 0.74 -9.22 -18.63
C LEU A 31 1.73 -10.38 -18.39
N GLY A 32 2.99 -10.07 -18.09
CA GLY A 32 3.98 -11.08 -17.70
C GLY A 32 3.58 -11.92 -16.51
N ASP A 33 2.71 -11.40 -15.62
CA ASP A 33 2.18 -12.14 -14.47
C ASP A 33 1.25 -13.27 -14.93
N PHE A 34 0.38 -12.97 -15.89
CA PHE A 34 -0.50 -13.97 -16.50
C PHE A 34 0.29 -15.07 -17.21
N TYR A 35 1.25 -14.70 -18.03
CA TYR A 35 2.10 -15.69 -18.72
C TYR A 35 2.92 -16.55 -17.76
N ALA A 36 3.33 -15.99 -16.63
CA ALA A 36 4.01 -16.76 -15.59
C ALA A 36 3.08 -17.81 -14.96
N LEU A 37 1.82 -17.47 -14.71
CA LEU A 37 0.82 -18.41 -14.22
C LEU A 37 0.51 -19.51 -15.23
N CYS A 38 0.26 -19.14 -16.49
CA CYS A 38 0.05 -20.12 -17.56
C CYS A 38 1.20 -21.12 -17.65
N ARG A 39 2.44 -20.66 -17.53
CA ARG A 39 3.62 -21.53 -17.56
C ARG A 39 3.69 -22.51 -16.40
N ILE A 40 3.33 -22.08 -15.17
CA ILE A 40 3.27 -22.98 -14.01
C ILE A 40 2.20 -24.06 -14.21
N LEU A 41 1.07 -23.67 -14.76
CA LEU A 41 -0.08 -24.56 -14.99
C LEU A 41 0.03 -25.39 -16.26
N SER A 42 1.10 -25.20 -17.05
CA SER A 42 1.26 -25.84 -18.37
C SER A 42 0.15 -25.54 -19.36
N LEU A 43 -0.38 -24.30 -19.31
CA LEU A 43 -1.46 -23.81 -20.16
C LEU A 43 -0.93 -22.98 -21.33
N PRO A 44 -1.70 -22.85 -22.43
CA PRO A 44 -1.38 -21.94 -23.51
C PRO A 44 -1.20 -20.51 -23.00
N CYS A 45 -0.14 -19.84 -23.43
CA CYS A 45 0.12 -18.43 -23.08
C CYS A 45 -0.60 -17.48 -24.05
N ASP A 46 -1.87 -17.76 -24.33
CA ASP A 46 -2.72 -16.96 -25.23
C ASP A 46 -3.84 -16.30 -24.45
N LEU A 47 -3.82 -14.98 -24.41
CA LEU A 47 -4.82 -14.18 -23.68
C LEU A 47 -6.21 -14.23 -24.39
N ALA A 48 -6.24 -14.42 -25.72
CA ALA A 48 -7.50 -14.52 -26.46
C ALA A 48 -8.27 -15.80 -26.08
N ARG A 49 -7.55 -16.86 -25.76
CA ARG A 49 -8.10 -18.17 -25.39
C ARG A 49 -8.30 -18.34 -23.88
N LYS A 50 -8.16 -17.27 -23.08
CA LYS A 50 -8.27 -17.36 -21.61
C LYS A 50 -9.60 -17.96 -21.12
N SER A 51 -10.70 -17.77 -21.83
CA SER A 51 -12.01 -18.31 -21.47
C SER A 51 -12.10 -19.85 -21.52
N GLU A 52 -11.18 -20.52 -22.23
CA GLU A 52 -11.13 -21.97 -22.31
C GLU A 52 -10.60 -22.64 -21.04
N PHE A 53 -9.76 -21.93 -20.29
CA PHE A 53 -9.07 -22.50 -19.12
C PHE A 53 -9.14 -21.62 -17.86
N MET A 54 -9.76 -20.43 -17.92
CA MET A 54 -9.89 -19.53 -16.79
C MET A 54 -11.35 -19.22 -16.47
N LEU A 55 -11.79 -19.66 -15.30
CA LEU A 55 -13.09 -19.31 -14.77
C LEU A 55 -12.99 -18.04 -13.92
N ARG A 56 -13.69 -17.00 -14.35
CA ARG A 56 -13.85 -15.76 -13.58
C ARG A 56 -15.31 -15.57 -13.21
N ARG A 57 -15.58 -15.50 -11.92
CA ARG A 57 -16.90 -15.15 -11.39
C ARG A 57 -16.82 -13.79 -10.70
N THR A 58 -17.71 -12.90 -11.08
CA THR A 58 -17.93 -11.63 -10.37
C THR A 58 -19.10 -11.77 -9.41
N LYS A 59 -19.21 -10.90 -8.43
CA LYS A 59 -20.34 -10.92 -7.48
C LYS A 59 -21.66 -10.82 -8.22
N ASP A 60 -21.74 -9.94 -9.20
CA ASP A 60 -22.94 -9.75 -10.02
C ASP A 60 -23.28 -10.98 -10.86
N SER A 61 -22.28 -11.65 -11.46
CA SER A 61 -22.50 -12.85 -12.28
C SER A 61 -23.03 -14.05 -11.49
N VAL A 62 -22.84 -14.06 -10.16
CA VAL A 62 -23.35 -15.10 -9.27
C VAL A 62 -24.57 -14.66 -8.45
N GLY A 63 -25.11 -13.47 -8.74
CA GLY A 63 -26.30 -12.93 -8.07
C GLY A 63 -26.04 -12.51 -6.60
N LEU A 64 -24.78 -12.34 -6.18
CA LEU A 64 -24.45 -11.93 -4.83
C LEU A 64 -24.64 -10.41 -4.68
N LYS A 65 -25.75 -10.03 -4.05
CA LYS A 65 -26.03 -8.63 -3.72
C LYS A 65 -25.37 -8.27 -2.39
N LEU A 66 -24.48 -7.30 -2.42
CA LEU A 66 -23.89 -6.72 -1.21
C LEU A 66 -24.60 -5.41 -0.87
N PRO A 67 -24.61 -5.01 0.42
CA PRO A 67 -25.02 -3.67 0.80
C PRO A 67 -24.26 -2.61 0.02
N ALA A 68 -24.86 -1.44 -0.17
CA ALA A 68 -24.21 -0.30 -0.79
C ALA A 68 -23.00 0.13 0.06
N VAL A 69 -21.91 0.47 -0.61
CA VAL A 69 -20.71 1.00 0.06
C VAL A 69 -20.83 2.53 0.11
N SER A 70 -20.71 3.08 1.31
CA SER A 70 -20.59 4.53 1.52
C SER A 70 -19.14 4.88 1.81
N TYR A 71 -18.60 5.84 1.08
CA TYR A 71 -17.25 6.38 1.32
C TYR A 71 -17.39 7.72 2.02
N ILE A 72 -16.76 7.84 3.17
CA ILE A 72 -16.72 9.06 3.95
C ILE A 72 -15.26 9.50 4.06
N GLU A 73 -14.95 10.66 3.54
CA GLU A 73 -13.66 11.30 3.70
C GLU A 73 -13.69 12.16 4.97
N VAL A 74 -12.65 12.08 5.77
CA VAL A 74 -12.52 12.85 7.01
C VAL A 74 -11.23 13.64 6.94
N ASP A 75 -11.39 14.96 6.87
CA ASP A 75 -10.26 15.86 6.95
C ASP A 75 -9.81 15.99 8.40
N VAL A 76 -8.53 15.81 8.64
CA VAL A 76 -7.91 15.92 9.94
C VAL A 76 -6.94 17.09 9.94
N MET A 77 -7.29 18.13 10.69
CA MET A 77 -6.42 19.30 10.91
C MET A 77 -5.33 18.97 11.92
N TRP A 78 -4.17 19.59 11.75
CA TRP A 78 -3.10 19.52 12.73
C TRP A 78 -3.57 20.04 14.10
N LYS A 79 -3.30 19.32 15.15
CA LYS A 79 -3.70 19.70 16.51
C LYS A 79 -2.77 20.73 17.12
N THR A 80 -1.50 20.68 16.76
CA THR A 80 -0.47 21.59 17.23
C THR A 80 0.37 22.13 16.07
N GLU A 81 0.84 23.36 16.22
CA GLU A 81 1.75 24.01 15.29
C GLU A 81 3.05 23.19 15.10
N LYS A 82 3.55 22.60 16.19
CA LYS A 82 4.75 21.74 16.15
C LYS A 82 4.58 20.50 15.25
N GLU A 83 3.39 19.90 15.24
CA GLU A 83 3.09 18.76 14.37
C GLU A 83 3.08 19.19 12.90
N GLU A 84 2.49 20.35 12.62
CA GLU A 84 2.44 20.93 11.28
C GLU A 84 3.82 21.34 10.77
N GLU A 85 4.61 22.03 11.59
CA GLU A 85 5.98 22.44 11.28
C GLU A 85 6.86 21.21 10.96
N PHE A 86 6.81 20.20 11.82
CA PHE A 86 7.57 18.97 11.62
C PHE A 86 7.16 18.22 10.35
N ALA A 87 5.86 18.10 10.09
CA ALA A 87 5.37 17.49 8.86
C ALA A 87 5.81 18.30 7.64
N THR A 88 5.72 19.64 7.71
CA THR A 88 6.13 20.54 6.63
C THR A 88 7.60 20.43 6.32
N GLU A 89 8.46 20.35 7.34
CA GLU A 89 9.90 20.16 7.17
C GLU A 89 10.24 18.85 6.46
N ILE A 90 9.68 17.73 6.93
CA ILE A 90 9.89 16.43 6.30
C ILE A 90 9.35 16.40 4.85
N HIS A 91 8.20 17.02 4.61
CA HIS A 91 7.64 17.16 3.27
C HIS A 91 8.45 18.10 2.40
N GLY A 92 9.04 19.15 2.97
CA GLY A 92 9.95 20.05 2.26
C GLY A 92 11.14 19.29 1.65
N HIS A 93 11.75 18.41 2.40
CA HIS A 93 12.81 17.53 1.89
C HIS A 93 12.31 16.57 0.79
N ALA A 94 11.08 16.12 0.86
CA ALA A 94 10.47 15.28 -0.18
C ALA A 94 10.03 16.10 -1.41
N ASN A 95 9.56 17.33 -1.22
CA ASN A 95 9.06 18.22 -2.29
C ASN A 95 10.14 18.76 -3.22
N ILE A 96 11.39 18.85 -2.77
CA ILE A 96 12.53 19.16 -3.66
C ILE A 96 12.56 18.17 -4.85
N LEU A 97 11.89 17.07 -4.71
CA LEU A 97 11.86 15.94 -5.61
C LEU A 97 10.52 15.74 -6.31
N THR A 98 9.45 16.48 -5.92
CA THR A 98 8.16 16.41 -6.61
C THR A 98 8.15 17.37 -7.79
N PRO A 99 8.14 16.86 -9.00
CA PRO A 99 8.08 17.70 -10.19
C PRO A 99 6.70 18.31 -10.35
N ASN A 100 6.70 19.44 -10.96
CA ASN A 100 5.53 20.11 -11.47
C ASN A 100 4.63 19.10 -12.23
N LYS A 101 3.32 19.13 -12.05
CA LYS A 101 2.31 18.19 -12.63
C LYS A 101 2.55 17.84 -14.11
N LYS A 102 3.21 18.72 -14.87
CA LYS A 102 3.57 18.50 -16.29
C LYS A 102 4.66 17.44 -16.52
N ASN A 103 5.34 16.98 -15.47
CA ASN A 103 6.45 16.03 -15.57
C ASN A 103 6.15 14.65 -14.96
N VAL A 104 4.91 14.38 -14.50
CA VAL A 104 4.54 13.11 -13.85
C VAL A 104 4.82 11.91 -14.77
N ASP A 105 4.45 12.00 -16.05
CA ASP A 105 4.69 10.90 -17.01
C ASP A 105 6.18 10.68 -17.31
N ARG A 106 6.99 11.74 -17.23
CA ARG A 106 8.43 11.66 -17.38
C ARG A 106 9.06 10.99 -16.18
N ILE A 107 8.55 11.29 -14.97
CA ILE A 107 9.05 10.70 -13.72
C ILE A 107 8.63 9.26 -13.57
N ILE A 108 7.42 8.88 -13.95
CA ILE A 108 7.00 7.47 -13.97
C ILE A 108 7.91 6.67 -14.92
N ARG A 109 8.34 7.24 -16.03
CA ARG A 109 9.33 6.64 -16.93
C ARG A 109 10.73 6.58 -16.32
N ASP A 110 11.12 7.63 -15.60
CA ASP A 110 12.44 7.76 -14.98
C ASP A 110 12.47 7.19 -13.54
N MET A 111 11.38 6.62 -13.04
CA MET A 111 11.33 5.96 -11.72
C MET A 111 12.36 4.82 -11.58
N SER A 112 12.86 4.28 -12.67
CA SER A 112 14.02 3.38 -12.67
C SER A 112 15.33 4.08 -12.29
N LEU A 113 15.38 5.41 -12.43
CA LEU A 113 16.53 6.26 -12.11
C LEU A 113 16.38 6.96 -10.76
N LEU A 114 15.20 6.86 -10.11
CA LEU A 114 15.01 7.39 -8.78
C LEU A 114 15.92 6.65 -7.81
N SER A 115 16.86 7.38 -7.26
CA SER A 115 17.71 6.89 -6.19
C SER A 115 16.86 6.25 -5.10
N TRP A 116 17.29 5.13 -4.56
CA TRP A 116 16.67 4.45 -3.41
C TRP A 116 16.35 5.42 -2.26
N ASN A 117 17.17 6.45 -2.10
CA ASN A 117 17.00 7.52 -1.12
C ASN A 117 15.68 8.29 -1.28
N MET A 118 15.21 8.49 -2.52
CA MET A 118 13.97 9.22 -2.78
C MET A 118 12.72 8.46 -2.34
N LEU A 119 12.64 7.15 -2.62
CA LEU A 119 11.54 6.32 -2.14
C LEU A 119 11.50 6.28 -0.62
N VAL A 120 12.66 6.30 0.03
CA VAL A 120 12.75 6.38 1.48
C VAL A 120 12.20 7.71 1.99
N LEU A 121 12.56 8.84 1.39
CA LEU A 121 12.02 10.16 1.78
C LEU A 121 10.50 10.24 1.63
N LEU A 122 9.95 9.75 0.52
CA LEU A 122 8.50 9.67 0.32
C LEU A 122 7.82 8.78 1.38
N LEU A 123 8.46 7.67 1.75
CA LEU A 123 7.97 6.81 2.81
C LEU A 123 7.95 7.55 4.16
N ARG A 124 9.00 8.33 4.47
CA ARG A 124 9.08 9.14 5.70
C ARG A 124 8.03 10.24 5.72
N ALA A 125 7.83 10.95 4.60
CA ALA A 125 6.76 11.93 4.46
C ALA A 125 5.37 11.33 4.72
N ARG A 126 5.13 10.10 4.28
CA ARG A 126 3.89 9.39 4.60
C ARG A 126 3.80 8.99 6.08
N GLN A 127 4.90 8.54 6.68
CA GLN A 127 4.93 8.14 8.08
C GLN A 127 4.64 9.32 9.01
N VAL A 128 5.19 10.50 8.74
CA VAL A 128 4.94 11.68 9.57
C VAL A 128 3.48 12.12 9.55
N CYS A 129 2.79 12.00 8.42
CA CYS A 129 1.36 12.30 8.31
C CYS A 129 0.46 11.32 9.09
N VAL A 130 0.95 10.15 9.41
CA VAL A 130 0.18 9.14 10.15
C VAL A 130 0.51 9.19 11.63
N TYR A 131 1.80 9.09 11.94
CA TYR A 131 2.30 9.06 13.31
C TYR A 131 3.76 9.52 13.33
N PRO A 132 4.01 10.79 13.68
CA PRO A 132 5.36 11.39 13.65
C PRO A 132 6.41 10.59 14.43
N LYS A 133 6.03 9.99 15.55
CA LYS A 133 6.95 9.20 16.40
C LYS A 133 7.49 7.93 15.72
N MET A 134 6.91 7.49 14.60
CA MET A 134 7.53 6.41 13.81
C MET A 134 8.91 6.74 13.27
N LEU A 135 9.24 8.02 13.21
CA LEU A 135 10.57 8.46 12.76
C LEU A 135 11.62 8.43 13.86
N LYS A 136 11.25 8.23 15.14
CA LYS A 136 12.15 8.26 16.28
C LYS A 136 13.38 7.37 16.08
N SER A 137 13.18 6.12 15.71
CA SER A 137 14.26 5.14 15.52
C SER A 137 15.16 5.39 14.31
N ILE A 138 14.81 6.36 13.46
CA ILE A 138 15.49 6.62 12.19
C ILE A 138 16.30 7.91 12.26
N LEU A 139 15.84 8.82 13.10
CA LEU A 139 16.42 10.13 13.29
C LEU A 139 17.44 10.13 14.45
N ASP A 140 17.86 8.94 14.91
CA ASP A 140 18.81 8.73 15.99
C ASP A 140 19.96 9.73 15.93
N GLY A 141 20.02 10.62 16.93
CA GLY A 141 21.06 11.61 17.13
C GLY A 141 20.90 12.95 16.41
N ASN A 142 19.92 13.11 15.52
CA ASN A 142 19.71 14.36 14.76
C ASN A 142 18.50 15.18 15.19
N ILE A 143 17.58 14.61 15.95
CA ILE A 143 16.42 15.31 16.51
C ILE A 143 16.37 15.02 18.01
N ASP A 144 16.13 16.06 18.80
CA ASP A 144 15.90 15.93 20.23
C ASP A 144 14.72 14.97 20.47
N GLU A 145 14.96 13.88 21.19
CA GLU A 145 13.93 12.91 21.53
C GLU A 145 12.76 13.56 22.25
N THR A 146 13.02 14.58 23.06
CA THR A 146 11.99 15.34 23.78
C THR A 146 11.07 16.08 22.83
N PHE A 147 11.54 16.49 21.66
CA PHE A 147 10.73 17.12 20.63
C PHE A 147 9.68 16.14 20.06
N LEU A 148 10.08 14.93 19.70
CA LEU A 148 9.17 13.92 19.19
C LEU A 148 8.11 13.49 20.20
N ASP A 149 8.45 13.53 21.49
CA ASP A 149 7.48 13.23 22.55
C ASP A 149 6.45 14.33 22.74
N MET A 150 6.78 15.57 22.36
CA MET A 150 5.85 16.71 22.38
C MET A 150 4.96 16.84 21.12
N VAL A 151 5.29 16.11 20.07
CA VAL A 151 4.51 16.14 18.82
C VAL A 151 3.22 15.35 19.01
N SER A 152 2.09 15.97 18.74
CA SER A 152 0.78 15.32 18.75
C SER A 152 0.63 14.33 17.60
N CYS A 153 -0.42 13.53 17.66
CA CYS A 153 -0.75 12.51 16.67
C CYS A 153 -2.19 12.70 16.18
N SER A 154 -2.45 13.83 15.55
CA SER A 154 -3.79 14.29 15.16
C SER A 154 -4.59 13.22 14.43
N LYS A 155 -3.97 12.51 13.52
CA LYS A 155 -4.63 11.46 12.72
C LYS A 155 -5.02 10.25 13.58
N ILE A 156 -4.12 9.76 14.42
CA ILE A 156 -4.40 8.62 15.32
C ILE A 156 -5.51 9.00 16.30
N GLU A 157 -5.46 10.19 16.90
CA GLU A 157 -6.49 10.65 17.81
C GLU A 157 -7.87 10.76 17.11
N SER A 158 -7.90 11.26 15.88
CA SER A 158 -9.12 11.32 15.08
C SER A 158 -9.70 9.92 14.79
N VAL A 159 -8.86 8.96 14.46
CA VAL A 159 -9.27 7.56 14.26
C VAL A 159 -9.85 6.97 15.55
N LEU A 160 -9.17 7.13 16.67
CA LEU A 160 -9.64 6.63 17.97
C LEU A 160 -10.97 7.26 18.37
N LYS A 161 -11.15 8.56 18.13
CA LYS A 161 -12.42 9.27 18.38
C LYS A 161 -13.53 8.66 17.52
N GLN A 162 -13.29 8.41 16.23
CA GLN A 162 -14.32 7.81 15.37
C GLN A 162 -14.64 6.36 15.76
N VAL A 163 -13.63 5.59 16.15
CA VAL A 163 -13.83 4.22 16.63
C VAL A 163 -14.67 4.22 17.91
N SER A 164 -14.44 5.15 18.83
CA SER A 164 -15.18 5.23 20.09
C SER A 164 -16.61 5.75 19.94
N THR A 165 -16.88 6.63 18.97
CA THR A 165 -18.23 7.18 18.77
C THR A 165 -19.21 6.21 18.11
N GLN A 166 -18.73 5.24 17.36
CA GLN A 166 -19.58 4.26 16.68
C GLN A 166 -19.73 2.98 17.51
N ASN A 167 -20.35 3.08 18.66
CA ASN A 167 -20.57 1.92 19.53
C ASN A 167 -21.56 0.91 18.92
N GLY A 168 -21.28 -0.38 19.12
CA GLY A 168 -22.17 -1.49 18.75
C GLY A 168 -21.91 -2.16 17.41
N ASN A 169 -21.12 -1.59 16.51
CA ASN A 169 -20.77 -2.19 15.23
C ASN A 169 -19.35 -2.78 15.23
N SER A 170 -19.17 -3.92 14.58
CA SER A 170 -17.84 -4.45 14.31
C SER A 170 -17.07 -3.52 13.39
N LYS A 171 -15.81 -3.28 13.71
CA LYS A 171 -14.93 -2.36 12.97
C LYS A 171 -13.72 -3.09 12.46
N LEU A 172 -13.28 -2.72 11.26
CA LEU A 172 -12.07 -3.22 10.66
C LEU A 172 -11.19 -2.02 10.29
N LEU A 173 -10.01 -1.95 10.90
CA LEU A 173 -9.03 -0.90 10.64
C LEU A 173 -7.93 -1.44 9.73
N PHE A 174 -7.71 -0.76 8.60
CA PHE A 174 -6.62 -1.06 7.69
C PHE A 174 -5.47 -0.10 7.95
N CYS A 175 -4.36 -0.63 8.43
CA CYS A 175 -3.14 0.11 8.67
C CYS A 175 -2.11 -0.15 7.57
N HIS A 176 -1.31 0.84 7.23
CA HIS A 176 -0.25 0.70 6.24
C HIS A 176 1.08 0.28 6.88
N PHE A 177 1.36 0.77 8.08
CA PHE A 177 2.58 0.48 8.82
C PHE A 177 2.29 -0.39 10.04
N ARG A 178 3.23 -1.30 10.36
CA ARG A 178 3.07 -2.17 11.51
C ARG A 178 2.94 -1.40 12.82
N SER A 179 3.70 -0.33 12.99
CA SER A 179 3.62 0.54 14.16
C SER A 179 2.26 1.20 14.37
N GLU A 180 1.45 1.38 13.34
CA GLU A 180 0.05 1.83 13.50
C GLU A 180 -0.79 0.76 14.21
N ILE A 181 -0.56 -0.51 13.87
CA ILE A 181 -1.26 -1.63 14.50
C ILE A 181 -0.90 -1.69 15.98
N ASP A 182 0.39 -1.57 16.31
CA ASP A 182 0.90 -1.64 17.68
C ASP A 182 0.35 -0.50 18.57
N ILE A 183 -0.06 0.63 17.96
CA ILE A 183 -0.62 1.80 18.67
C ILE A 183 -2.14 1.69 18.82
N LEU A 184 -2.82 1.08 17.84
CA LEU A 184 -4.27 1.02 17.78
C LEU A 184 -4.84 -0.27 18.39
N ALA A 185 -4.02 -1.26 18.68
CA ALA A 185 -4.39 -2.52 19.32
C ALA A 185 -4.48 -2.40 20.83
#